data_ac8a6fa1250a9f83f7a81788f748b1ff
#
_entry.id   ac8a6fa1250a9f83f7a81788f748b1ff
#
_cell.length_a   1.000
_cell.length_b   1.000
_cell.length_c   1.000
_cell.angle_alpha   90.00
_cell.angle_beta   90.00
_cell.angle_gamma   90.00
#
_symmetry.space_group_name_H-M   'P 1'
#
loop_
_entity.id
_entity.type
_entity.pdbx_description
1 polymer ?
#
loop_
_entity_poly.entity_id
_entity_poly.type
_entity_poly.pdbx_seq_one_letter_code
_entity_poly.pdbx_strand_id
1 'polypeptide(L)'
;ASAFDEPISVDEFNLKEASTLGTGAVKPVKVDSRGLFIDRSLFRLYEMEYSFDNNDYGATDLALLVPDIGSPGFIHIEVQRKPDTRIHCVKGDGTVAVLVYDPAEEVSAWIPVETGEADGVDGVITDCVTFPDKEEDRVYYQVRRIIDGKPRHFLEKWAKESDCIGGTITKLADSFVQFSYDRPRSVIDKLEHLEGKTVIAWVDGKCLDDASGDIATFTVTNGQITPTDGGSATTVTEGVVGLPYTSTFKSAELPYAASLGTTLTLRQQIERIGLLLLNTHH
;
A
#
# COMPACT_ATOMS: atom_id res chain seq x y z
N ALA A 1 23.06 -1.05 -28.80
CA ALA A 1 23.21 0.35 -28.40
C ALA A 1 24.32 0.97 -29.21
N SER A 2 24.15 2.21 -29.62
CA SER A 2 25.22 3.00 -30.25
C SER A 2 26.31 3.30 -29.20
N ALA A 3 27.51 3.70 -29.67
CA ALA A 3 28.52 4.24 -28.79
C ALA A 3 27.99 5.46 -28.04
N PHE A 4 28.60 5.80 -26.90
CA PHE A 4 28.21 6.96 -26.11
C PHE A 4 28.19 8.21 -27.01
N ASP A 5 27.12 8.99 -26.93
CA ASP A 5 26.88 10.25 -27.64
C ASP A 5 26.63 10.18 -29.13
N GLU A 6 26.49 8.98 -29.72
CA GLU A 6 26.15 8.88 -31.16
C GLU A 6 24.69 8.40 -31.33
N PRO A 7 23.93 9.00 -32.27
CA PRO A 7 22.59 8.54 -32.57
C PRO A 7 22.63 7.15 -33.20
N ILE A 8 21.61 6.34 -32.90
CA ILE A 8 21.45 5.03 -33.53
C ILE A 8 21.35 5.20 -35.04
N SER A 9 22.27 4.58 -35.76
CA SER A 9 22.30 4.56 -37.23
C SER A 9 22.31 3.12 -37.76
N VAL A 10 22.11 2.97 -39.09
CA VAL A 10 22.12 1.63 -39.72
C VAL A 10 23.48 0.95 -39.60
N ASP A 11 24.55 1.73 -39.54
CA ASP A 11 25.93 1.24 -39.50
C ASP A 11 26.46 1.08 -38.05
N GLU A 12 25.75 1.67 -37.05
CA GLU A 12 26.16 1.69 -35.65
C GLU A 12 25.04 1.18 -34.73
N PHE A 13 24.49 0.04 -35.09
CA PHE A 13 23.47 -0.62 -34.31
C PHE A 13 23.98 -1.96 -33.74
N ASN A 14 24.00 -2.09 -32.44
CA ASN A 14 24.29 -3.35 -31.76
C ASN A 14 23.10 -3.76 -30.89
N LEU A 15 22.53 -4.92 -31.19
CA LEU A 15 21.49 -5.55 -30.42
C LEU A 15 22.08 -6.79 -29.71
N LYS A 16 22.15 -6.74 -28.38
CA LYS A 16 22.56 -7.86 -27.55
C LYS A 16 21.42 -8.30 -26.66
N GLU A 17 21.16 -9.58 -26.61
CA GLU A 17 20.23 -10.15 -25.63
C GLU A 17 20.87 -10.14 -24.24
N ALA A 18 20.26 -9.44 -23.29
CA ALA A 18 20.76 -9.34 -21.92
C ALA A 18 20.10 -10.36 -20.98
N SER A 19 18.92 -10.89 -21.34
CA SER A 19 18.18 -11.83 -20.51
C SER A 19 17.19 -12.64 -21.36
N THR A 20 17.02 -13.92 -21.04
CA THR A 20 16.04 -14.82 -21.66
C THR A 20 14.71 -14.86 -20.92
N LEU A 21 14.53 -14.08 -19.82
CA LEU A 21 13.34 -14.08 -18.98
C LEU A 21 12.07 -13.64 -19.73
N GLY A 22 12.22 -12.66 -20.62
CA GLY A 22 11.10 -12.00 -21.27
C GLY A 22 10.31 -11.11 -20.34
N THR A 23 9.53 -10.17 -20.88
CA THR A 23 8.70 -9.25 -20.11
C THR A 23 7.23 -9.49 -20.38
N GLY A 24 6.39 -9.28 -19.36
CA GLY A 24 4.94 -9.18 -19.49
C GLY A 24 4.53 -7.87 -20.15
N ALA A 25 3.23 -7.74 -20.46
CA ALA A 25 2.67 -6.53 -21.05
C ALA A 25 2.43 -5.42 -19.99
N VAL A 26 3.38 -5.26 -19.06
CA VAL A 26 3.39 -4.24 -18.00
C VAL A 26 4.53 -3.28 -18.28
N LYS A 27 4.25 -1.98 -18.25
CA LYS A 27 5.26 -0.94 -18.50
C LYS A 27 6.37 -1.02 -17.46
N PRO A 28 7.64 -1.19 -17.84
CA PRO A 28 8.76 -1.18 -16.91
C PRO A 28 8.96 0.22 -16.31
N VAL A 29 9.51 0.27 -15.11
CA VAL A 29 9.85 1.51 -14.42
C VAL A 29 11.34 1.58 -14.13
N LYS A 30 11.86 2.78 -13.91
CA LYS A 30 13.27 3.02 -13.62
C LYS A 30 13.43 3.55 -12.20
N VAL A 31 14.35 2.95 -11.46
CA VAL A 31 14.80 3.43 -10.15
C VAL A 31 16.32 3.63 -10.22
N ASP A 32 16.75 4.88 -10.21
CA ASP A 32 18.16 5.27 -10.35
C ASP A 32 18.81 4.68 -11.63
N SER A 33 19.82 3.82 -11.50
CA SER A 33 20.47 3.13 -12.62
C SER A 33 19.81 1.82 -13.02
N ARG A 34 18.80 1.37 -12.27
CA ARG A 34 18.16 0.06 -12.38
C ARG A 34 16.83 0.13 -13.11
N GLY A 35 16.56 -0.86 -13.93
CA GLY A 35 15.27 -1.06 -14.59
C GLY A 35 14.47 -2.14 -13.86
N LEU A 36 13.23 -1.85 -13.47
CA LEU A 36 12.33 -2.82 -12.88
C LEU A 36 11.29 -3.25 -13.89
N PHE A 37 11.08 -4.53 -14.07
CA PHE A 37 10.12 -5.08 -15.02
C PHE A 37 9.43 -6.33 -14.48
N ILE A 38 8.22 -6.56 -14.96
CA ILE A 38 7.47 -7.79 -14.68
C ILE A 38 7.81 -8.83 -15.74
N ASP A 39 8.08 -10.05 -15.32
CA ASP A 39 8.37 -11.15 -16.22
C ASP A 39 7.14 -11.56 -17.06
N ARG A 40 7.35 -12.39 -18.07
CA ARG A 40 6.29 -12.87 -18.97
C ARG A 40 5.18 -13.67 -18.29
N SER A 41 5.43 -14.20 -17.08
CA SER A 41 4.42 -14.93 -16.30
C SER A 41 3.47 -14.00 -15.54
N LEU A 42 3.83 -12.72 -15.40
CA LEU A 42 3.18 -11.68 -14.58
C LEU A 42 3.29 -11.88 -13.08
N PHE A 43 4.02 -12.91 -12.60
CA PHE A 43 4.10 -13.22 -11.16
C PHE A 43 5.36 -12.70 -10.47
N ARG A 44 6.35 -12.24 -11.24
CA ARG A 44 7.67 -11.87 -10.70
C ARG A 44 8.07 -10.46 -11.12
N LEU A 45 8.61 -9.72 -10.16
CA LEU A 45 9.28 -8.45 -10.39
C LEU A 45 10.79 -8.68 -10.43
N TYR A 46 11.39 -8.32 -11.55
CA TYR A 46 12.83 -8.39 -11.75
C TYR A 46 13.44 -7.00 -11.76
N GLU A 47 14.64 -6.93 -11.22
CA GLU A 47 15.56 -5.82 -11.35
C GLU A 47 16.60 -6.13 -12.43
N MET A 48 16.83 -5.20 -13.33
CA MET A 48 17.92 -5.26 -14.31
C MET A 48 18.95 -4.17 -14.00
N GLU A 49 20.19 -4.59 -13.78
CA GLU A 49 21.31 -3.71 -13.48
C GLU A 49 22.52 -4.10 -14.34
N TYR A 50 23.32 -3.10 -14.73
CA TYR A 50 24.58 -3.32 -15.44
C TYR A 50 25.67 -3.71 -14.45
N SER A 51 26.31 -4.87 -14.67
CA SER A 51 27.44 -5.35 -13.90
C SER A 51 28.75 -5.00 -14.61
N PHE A 52 29.57 -4.18 -14.02
CA PHE A 52 30.90 -3.83 -14.55
C PHE A 52 31.84 -5.04 -14.59
N ASP A 53 31.75 -5.94 -13.62
CA ASP A 53 32.59 -7.13 -13.53
C ASP A 53 32.35 -8.11 -14.69
N ASN A 54 31.09 -8.24 -15.09
CA ASN A 54 30.65 -9.11 -16.18
C ASN A 54 30.58 -8.38 -17.52
N ASN A 55 30.69 -7.06 -17.53
CA ASN A 55 30.49 -6.19 -18.68
C ASN A 55 29.17 -6.50 -19.42
N ASP A 56 28.10 -6.74 -18.62
CA ASP A 56 26.79 -7.13 -19.10
C ASP A 56 25.69 -6.74 -18.12
N TYR A 57 24.42 -6.85 -18.55
CA TYR A 57 23.27 -6.68 -17.68
C TYR A 57 22.89 -8.00 -17.01
N GLY A 58 22.65 -7.94 -15.71
CA GLY A 58 22.07 -9.03 -14.93
C GLY A 58 20.63 -8.75 -14.54
N ALA A 59 19.84 -9.79 -14.35
CA ALA A 59 18.48 -9.69 -13.84
C ALA A 59 18.32 -10.46 -12.54
N THR A 60 17.83 -9.80 -11.49
CA THR A 60 17.62 -10.35 -10.14
C THR A 60 16.12 -10.40 -9.82
N ASP A 61 15.64 -11.52 -9.32
CA ASP A 61 14.26 -11.70 -8.87
C ASP A 61 14.07 -11.08 -7.48
N LEU A 62 13.31 -10.00 -7.39
CA LEU A 62 13.00 -9.30 -6.13
C LEU A 62 11.88 -9.99 -5.32
N ALA A 63 11.16 -10.94 -5.92
CA ALA A 63 10.10 -11.71 -5.27
C ALA A 63 10.55 -13.15 -4.92
N LEU A 64 11.85 -13.47 -5.00
CA LEU A 64 12.36 -14.84 -4.83
C LEU A 64 11.97 -15.44 -3.48
N LEU A 65 12.07 -14.67 -2.40
CA LEU A 65 11.76 -15.13 -1.04
C LEU A 65 10.26 -15.09 -0.69
N VAL A 66 9.44 -14.45 -1.54
CA VAL A 66 8.01 -14.31 -1.34
C VAL A 66 7.28 -14.66 -2.63
N PRO A 67 7.35 -15.93 -3.08
CA PRO A 67 6.91 -16.34 -4.42
C PRO A 67 5.43 -16.08 -4.70
N ASP A 68 4.60 -16.06 -3.68
CA ASP A 68 3.14 -15.90 -3.80
C ASP A 68 2.68 -14.44 -3.89
N ILE A 69 3.59 -13.48 -3.66
CA ILE A 69 3.24 -12.05 -3.62
C ILE A 69 2.63 -11.55 -4.94
N GLY A 70 3.08 -12.09 -6.07
CA GLY A 70 2.61 -11.70 -7.40
C GLY A 70 1.30 -12.37 -7.85
N SER A 71 0.74 -13.31 -7.07
CA SER A 71 -0.53 -13.96 -7.45
C SER A 71 -1.71 -12.99 -7.28
N PRO A 72 -2.68 -12.94 -8.23
CA PRO A 72 -2.84 -13.72 -9.46
C PRO A 72 -2.16 -13.13 -10.70
N GLY A 73 -1.27 -12.19 -10.56
CA GLY A 73 -0.51 -11.54 -11.62
C GLY A 73 -0.51 -10.01 -11.47
N PHE A 74 0.63 -9.41 -11.73
CA PHE A 74 0.80 -7.96 -11.77
C PHE A 74 0.25 -7.37 -13.07
N ILE A 75 -0.50 -6.29 -12.98
CA ILE A 75 -1.10 -5.59 -14.13
C ILE A 75 -0.55 -4.18 -14.33
N HIS A 76 0.00 -3.56 -13.27
CA HIS A 76 0.60 -2.24 -13.33
C HIS A 76 1.67 -2.11 -12.24
N ILE A 77 2.71 -1.31 -12.50
CA ILE A 77 3.72 -0.93 -11.51
C ILE A 77 4.00 0.58 -11.57
N GLU A 78 4.18 1.18 -10.39
CA GLU A 78 4.46 2.61 -10.24
C GLU A 78 5.47 2.85 -9.11
N VAL A 79 6.27 3.92 -9.21
CA VAL A 79 7.35 4.22 -8.27
C VAL A 79 7.03 5.44 -7.44
N GLN A 80 7.04 5.29 -6.12
CA GLN A 80 7.12 6.37 -5.13
C GLN A 80 8.57 6.52 -4.69
N ARG A 81 9.08 7.76 -4.63
CA ARG A 81 10.47 8.03 -4.23
C ARG A 81 10.61 8.56 -2.81
N LYS A 82 9.57 9.21 -2.29
CA LYS A 82 9.57 9.84 -0.97
C LYS A 82 8.38 9.38 -0.13
N PRO A 83 8.58 9.14 1.20
CA PRO A 83 9.81 9.41 2.00
C PRO A 83 10.93 8.40 1.74
N ASP A 84 10.61 7.20 1.34
CA ASP A 84 11.47 6.09 0.93
C ASP A 84 11.02 5.55 -0.44
N THR A 85 11.89 4.79 -1.10
CA THR A 85 11.53 4.21 -2.40
C THR A 85 10.56 3.04 -2.19
N ARG A 86 9.38 3.15 -2.78
CA ARG A 86 8.34 2.10 -2.80
C ARG A 86 7.90 1.83 -4.23
N ILE A 87 7.74 0.57 -4.55
CA ILE A 87 7.21 0.11 -5.82
C ILE A 87 5.81 -0.43 -5.57
N HIS A 88 4.81 0.24 -6.13
CA HIS A 88 3.41 -0.15 -6.03
C HIS A 88 3.07 -1.06 -7.19
N CYS A 89 2.82 -2.32 -6.91
CA CYS A 89 2.51 -3.35 -7.90
C CYS A 89 1.03 -3.73 -7.80
N VAL A 90 0.20 -3.19 -8.68
CA VAL A 90 -1.23 -3.51 -8.75
C VAL A 90 -1.41 -4.90 -9.32
N LYS A 91 -2.28 -5.70 -8.70
CA LYS A 91 -2.57 -7.08 -9.09
C LYS A 91 -3.93 -7.23 -9.74
N GLY A 92 -4.11 -8.33 -10.49
CA GLY A 92 -5.35 -8.61 -11.21
C GLY A 92 -6.57 -8.88 -10.33
N ASP A 93 -6.39 -9.16 -9.04
CA ASP A 93 -7.47 -9.32 -8.05
C ASP A 93 -7.92 -7.99 -7.41
N GLY A 94 -7.28 -6.88 -7.76
CA GLY A 94 -7.61 -5.57 -7.21
C GLY A 94 -6.92 -5.24 -5.89
N THR A 95 -5.93 -6.04 -5.49
CA THR A 95 -5.04 -5.73 -4.38
C THR A 95 -3.71 -5.17 -4.89
N VAL A 96 -2.86 -4.67 -4.01
CA VAL A 96 -1.54 -4.12 -4.34
C VAL A 96 -0.48 -4.81 -3.51
N ALA A 97 0.65 -5.13 -4.13
CA ALA A 97 1.86 -5.48 -3.41
C ALA A 97 2.81 -4.28 -3.45
N VAL A 98 3.20 -3.78 -2.29
CA VAL A 98 4.15 -2.68 -2.17
C VAL A 98 5.51 -3.24 -1.77
N LEU A 99 6.52 -2.97 -2.59
CA LEU A 99 7.90 -3.28 -2.27
C LEU A 99 8.59 -2.04 -1.70
N VAL A 100 9.02 -2.10 -0.45
CA VAL A 100 9.98 -1.15 0.10
C VAL A 100 11.36 -1.57 -0.39
N TYR A 101 12.05 -0.66 -1.07
CA TYR A 101 13.21 -1.00 -1.86
C TYR A 101 14.37 -0.02 -1.64
N ASP A 102 15.39 -0.45 -0.93
CA ASP A 102 16.65 0.27 -0.76
C ASP A 102 17.82 -0.70 -1.02
N PRO A 103 18.33 -0.72 -2.25
CA PRO A 103 19.42 -1.62 -2.60
C PRO A 103 20.76 -1.26 -1.94
N ALA A 104 20.95 -0.02 -1.49
CA ALA A 104 22.19 0.39 -0.79
C ALA A 104 22.25 -0.22 0.61
N GLU A 105 21.10 -0.33 1.27
CA GLU A 105 20.95 -0.93 2.61
C GLU A 105 20.48 -2.40 2.54
N GLU A 106 20.45 -2.99 1.35
CA GLU A 106 19.98 -4.36 1.10
C GLU A 106 18.54 -4.61 1.58
N VAL A 107 17.69 -3.57 1.57
CA VAL A 107 16.29 -3.68 1.95
C VAL A 107 15.42 -4.04 0.76
N SER A 108 14.71 -5.16 0.88
CA SER A 108 13.69 -5.62 -0.06
C SER A 108 12.55 -6.27 0.74
N ALA A 109 11.55 -5.46 1.10
CA ALA A 109 10.45 -5.90 1.96
C ALA A 109 9.10 -5.71 1.26
N TRP A 110 8.32 -6.78 1.17
CA TRP A 110 7.00 -6.78 0.55
C TRP A 110 5.88 -6.62 1.56
N ILE A 111 4.92 -5.77 1.22
CA ILE A 111 3.74 -5.48 2.03
C ILE A 111 2.51 -5.67 1.13
N PRO A 112 1.61 -6.62 1.43
CA PRO A 112 0.31 -6.68 0.77
C PRO A 112 -0.58 -5.54 1.26
N VAL A 113 -1.26 -4.87 0.35
CA VAL A 113 -2.19 -3.77 0.61
C VAL A 113 -3.52 -4.08 -0.04
N GLU A 114 -4.56 -3.98 0.75
CA GLU A 114 -5.94 -4.22 0.37
C GLU A 114 -6.79 -3.00 0.75
N THR A 115 -7.91 -2.82 0.08
CA THR A 115 -8.90 -1.83 0.50
C THR A 115 -9.68 -2.33 1.71
N GLY A 116 -10.36 -1.44 2.44
CA GLY A 116 -11.19 -1.82 3.59
C GLY A 116 -12.32 -2.80 3.30
N GLU A 117 -12.65 -3.02 2.03
CA GLU A 117 -13.67 -3.97 1.55
C GLU A 117 -13.12 -4.88 0.46
N ALA A 118 -11.97 -5.51 0.72
CA ALA A 118 -11.28 -6.40 -0.22
C ALA A 118 -11.99 -7.77 -0.31
N ASP A 119 -13.15 -7.82 -0.90
CA ASP A 119 -13.91 -9.06 -1.16
C ASP A 119 -13.79 -9.54 -2.63
N GLY A 120 -12.94 -8.87 -3.45
CA GLY A 120 -12.79 -9.12 -4.88
C GLY A 120 -13.91 -8.54 -5.75
N VAL A 121 -14.93 -7.98 -5.15
CA VAL A 121 -16.09 -7.34 -5.83
C VAL A 121 -16.09 -5.84 -5.54
N ASP A 122 -15.95 -5.46 -4.29
CA ASP A 122 -15.85 -4.10 -3.79
C ASP A 122 -14.41 -3.72 -3.47
N GLY A 123 -14.08 -2.45 -3.55
CA GLY A 123 -12.75 -1.97 -3.22
C GLY A 123 -11.65 -2.52 -4.13
N VAL A 124 -11.92 -2.69 -5.42
CA VAL A 124 -10.98 -3.23 -6.41
C VAL A 124 -10.07 -2.12 -6.94
N ILE A 125 -8.79 -2.16 -6.62
CA ILE A 125 -7.78 -1.25 -7.17
C ILE A 125 -7.45 -1.69 -8.60
N THR A 126 -7.57 -0.77 -9.55
CA THR A 126 -7.39 -1.05 -10.98
C THR A 126 -6.16 -0.39 -11.58
N ASP A 127 -5.67 0.68 -10.96
CA ASP A 127 -4.52 1.44 -11.45
C ASP A 127 -3.88 2.26 -10.31
N CYS A 128 -2.66 2.75 -10.54
CA CYS A 128 -1.90 3.55 -9.59
C CYS A 128 -1.09 4.63 -10.34
N VAL A 129 -0.98 5.81 -9.74
CA VAL A 129 -0.13 6.89 -10.25
C VAL A 129 0.50 7.66 -9.10
N THR A 130 1.74 8.07 -9.27
CA THR A 130 2.50 8.84 -8.29
C THR A 130 2.84 10.23 -8.83
N PHE A 131 2.59 11.26 -8.02
CA PHE A 131 2.97 12.64 -8.31
C PHE A 131 4.03 13.11 -7.30
N PRO A 132 5.17 13.63 -7.75
CA PRO A 132 6.19 14.19 -6.87
C PRO A 132 5.65 15.35 -6.02
N ASP A 133 6.00 15.36 -4.73
CA ASP A 133 5.73 16.49 -3.83
C ASP A 133 6.99 16.78 -2.98
N LYS A 134 6.96 17.85 -2.18
CA LYS A 134 8.16 18.36 -1.47
C LYS A 134 8.68 17.39 -0.42
N GLU A 135 7.80 16.90 0.43
CA GLU A 135 8.12 16.04 1.58
C GLU A 135 7.90 14.57 1.28
N GLU A 136 6.73 14.25 0.80
CA GLU A 136 6.26 12.91 0.52
C GLU A 136 5.49 12.89 -0.80
N ASP A 137 5.82 11.97 -1.70
CA ASP A 137 5.13 11.86 -2.98
C ASP A 137 3.66 11.49 -2.78
N ARG A 138 2.81 11.95 -3.69
CA ARG A 138 1.38 11.70 -3.64
C ARG A 138 1.03 10.50 -4.50
N VAL A 139 0.66 9.42 -3.85
CA VAL A 139 0.19 8.21 -4.51
C VAL A 139 -1.34 8.24 -4.62
N TYR A 140 -1.85 7.94 -5.78
CA TYR A 140 -3.28 7.81 -6.04
C TYR A 140 -3.57 6.44 -6.63
N TYR A 141 -4.64 5.80 -6.11
CA TYR A 141 -5.21 4.58 -6.67
C TYR A 141 -6.54 4.87 -7.35
N GLN A 142 -6.75 4.28 -8.49
CA GLN A 142 -8.08 4.16 -9.06
C GLN A 142 -8.77 2.96 -8.44
N VAL A 143 -9.83 3.20 -7.68
CA VAL A 143 -10.56 2.17 -6.95
C VAL A 143 -12.00 2.07 -7.47
N ARG A 144 -12.44 0.87 -7.81
CA ARG A 144 -13.82 0.57 -8.14
C ARG A 144 -14.53 0.07 -6.89
N ARG A 145 -15.63 0.73 -6.51
CA ARG A 145 -16.49 0.34 -5.37
C ARG A 145 -17.95 0.17 -5.82
N ILE A 146 -18.70 -0.66 -5.12
CA ILE A 146 -20.14 -0.77 -5.31
C ILE A 146 -20.82 0.13 -4.28
N ILE A 147 -21.43 1.20 -4.74
CA ILE A 147 -22.16 2.16 -3.91
C ILE A 147 -23.62 2.18 -4.34
N ASP A 148 -24.53 1.92 -3.41
CA ASP A 148 -25.96 1.80 -3.68
C ASP A 148 -26.27 0.81 -4.84
N GLY A 149 -25.58 -0.35 -4.80
CA GLY A 149 -25.71 -1.42 -5.80
C GLY A 149 -25.15 -1.09 -7.18
N LYS A 150 -24.42 0.02 -7.35
CA LYS A 150 -23.86 0.46 -8.64
C LYS A 150 -22.34 0.58 -8.58
N PRO A 151 -21.62 0.12 -9.61
CA PRO A 151 -20.17 0.33 -9.69
C PRO A 151 -19.86 1.82 -9.87
N ARG A 152 -18.96 2.31 -9.02
CA ARG A 152 -18.40 3.66 -9.07
C ARG A 152 -16.89 3.58 -9.09
N HIS A 153 -16.23 4.51 -9.76
CA HIS A 153 -14.79 4.63 -9.79
C HIS A 153 -14.39 5.90 -9.06
N PHE A 154 -13.43 5.74 -8.16
CA PHE A 154 -12.87 6.81 -7.36
C PHE A 154 -11.37 6.94 -7.61
N LEU A 155 -10.86 8.15 -7.53
CA LEU A 155 -9.43 8.41 -7.44
C LEU A 155 -9.13 8.68 -5.96
N GLU A 156 -8.62 7.66 -5.28
CA GLU A 156 -8.34 7.71 -3.85
C GLU A 156 -6.87 8.02 -3.63
N LYS A 157 -6.62 8.98 -2.74
CA LYS A 157 -5.27 9.41 -2.40
C LYS A 157 -4.78 8.68 -1.16
N TRP A 158 -3.62 8.06 -1.23
CA TRP A 158 -2.95 7.52 -0.06
C TRP A 158 -2.63 8.63 0.95
N ALA A 159 -2.94 8.40 2.22
CA ALA A 159 -2.59 9.34 3.29
C ALA A 159 -1.06 9.39 3.46
N LYS A 160 -0.55 10.55 3.81
CA LYS A 160 0.86 10.70 4.17
C LYS A 160 1.14 10.02 5.52
N GLU A 161 2.33 9.50 5.72
CA GLU A 161 2.72 8.93 7.01
C GLU A 161 2.59 9.95 8.15
N SER A 162 2.96 11.21 7.90
CA SER A 162 2.81 12.30 8.85
C SER A 162 1.36 12.57 9.27
N ASP A 163 0.39 12.17 8.46
CA ASP A 163 -1.04 12.33 8.73
C ASP A 163 -1.63 11.16 9.54
N CYS A 164 -0.83 10.12 9.82
CA CYS A 164 -1.26 8.85 10.44
C CYS A 164 -0.61 8.58 11.80
N ILE A 165 0.01 9.57 12.43
CA ILE A 165 0.74 9.45 13.70
C ILE A 165 -0.06 9.81 14.95
N GLY A 166 -1.38 9.92 14.84
CA GLY A 166 -2.26 10.36 15.93
C GLY A 166 -2.47 11.88 15.93
N GLY A 167 -3.01 12.40 17.04
CA GLY A 167 -3.40 13.80 17.17
C GLY A 167 -4.90 14.00 16.99
N THR A 168 -5.34 15.26 16.81
CA THR A 168 -6.76 15.61 16.66
C THR A 168 -7.38 14.98 15.42
N ILE A 169 -6.57 14.87 14.35
CA ILE A 169 -6.96 14.26 13.09
C ILE A 169 -5.91 13.19 12.76
N THR A 170 -6.34 11.93 12.62
CA THR A 170 -5.49 10.84 12.15
C THR A 170 -6.19 10.12 10.99
N LYS A 171 -5.45 9.90 9.88
CA LYS A 171 -6.03 9.36 8.64
C LYS A 171 -5.89 7.86 8.55
N LEU A 172 -6.27 7.16 9.60
CA LEU A 172 -6.23 5.69 9.71
C LEU A 172 -7.59 5.07 9.38
N ALA A 173 -8.11 5.39 8.19
CA ALA A 173 -9.32 4.78 7.64
C ALA A 173 -9.20 4.70 6.12
N ASP A 174 -9.86 3.75 5.49
CA ASP A 174 -9.87 3.62 4.03
C ASP A 174 -11.03 4.44 3.42
N SER A 175 -10.85 4.94 2.20
CA SER A 175 -11.81 5.80 1.49
C SER A 175 -12.35 6.97 2.33
N PHE A 176 -11.50 7.54 3.17
CA PHE A 176 -11.90 8.49 4.18
C PHE A 176 -12.22 9.89 3.66
N VAL A 177 -13.05 10.59 4.42
CA VAL A 177 -13.25 12.04 4.33
C VAL A 177 -12.81 12.70 5.62
N GLN A 178 -12.03 13.76 5.49
CA GLN A 178 -11.72 14.67 6.60
C GLN A 178 -12.75 15.78 6.63
N PHE A 179 -13.25 16.10 7.81
CA PHE A 179 -14.20 17.21 8.04
C PHE A 179 -13.70 18.14 9.14
N SER A 180 -14.14 19.40 9.07
CA SER A 180 -13.96 20.39 10.14
C SER A 180 -15.14 21.36 10.08
N TYR A 181 -15.76 21.59 11.22
CA TYR A 181 -16.92 22.45 11.37
C TYR A 181 -16.62 23.64 12.28
N ASP A 182 -17.15 24.80 11.97
CA ASP A 182 -17.01 26.01 12.81
C ASP A 182 -17.70 25.89 14.18
N ARG A 183 -18.63 24.96 14.31
CA ARG A 183 -19.39 24.67 15.53
C ARG A 183 -19.65 23.17 15.64
N PRO A 184 -19.74 22.63 16.89
CA PRO A 184 -20.08 21.23 17.10
C PRO A 184 -21.40 20.86 16.40
N ARG A 185 -21.41 19.72 15.72
CA ARG A 185 -22.58 19.15 15.02
C ARG A 185 -22.89 17.76 15.52
N SER A 186 -24.16 17.39 15.52
CA SER A 186 -24.64 16.05 15.84
C SER A 186 -24.73 15.12 14.63
N VAL A 187 -24.35 15.59 13.45
CA VAL A 187 -24.39 14.83 12.20
C VAL A 187 -23.11 15.13 11.41
N ILE A 188 -22.51 14.09 10.86
CA ILE A 188 -21.41 14.19 9.90
C ILE A 188 -21.98 13.94 8.51
N ASP A 189 -21.80 14.88 7.60
CA ASP A 189 -22.32 14.89 6.23
C ASP A 189 -21.22 14.73 5.18
N LYS A 190 -21.61 14.69 3.89
CA LYS A 190 -20.73 14.53 2.71
C LYS A 190 -20.09 13.16 2.59
N LEU A 191 -20.84 12.11 2.96
CA LEU A 191 -20.43 10.73 2.89
C LEU A 191 -21.13 9.96 1.76
N GLU A 192 -21.64 10.63 0.72
CA GLU A 192 -22.39 10.02 -0.39
C GLU A 192 -21.59 8.95 -1.12
N HIS A 193 -20.25 9.06 -1.11
CA HIS A 193 -19.34 8.07 -1.69
C HIS A 193 -19.26 6.76 -0.89
N LEU A 194 -19.81 6.74 0.33
CA LEU A 194 -19.87 5.58 1.23
C LEU A 194 -21.32 5.19 1.58
N GLU A 195 -22.32 5.63 0.77
CA GLU A 195 -23.72 5.31 1.02
C GLU A 195 -23.95 3.81 1.20
N GLY A 196 -24.64 3.44 2.29
CA GLY A 196 -24.94 2.06 2.66
C GLY A 196 -23.77 1.30 3.28
N LYS A 197 -22.58 1.89 3.35
CA LYS A 197 -21.38 1.26 3.93
C LYS A 197 -21.30 1.44 5.44
N THR A 198 -20.63 0.51 6.09
CA THR A 198 -20.28 0.61 7.51
C THR A 198 -18.94 1.33 7.66
N VAL A 199 -18.91 2.41 8.43
CA VAL A 199 -17.76 3.28 8.61
C VAL A 199 -17.39 3.41 10.07
N ILE A 200 -16.16 3.83 10.33
CA ILE A 200 -15.64 4.25 11.63
C ILE A 200 -15.36 5.75 11.61
N ALA A 201 -15.28 6.36 12.79
CA ALA A 201 -15.03 7.77 12.93
C ALA A 201 -13.95 8.06 13.98
N TRP A 202 -12.91 8.78 13.58
CA TRP A 202 -11.93 9.40 14.44
C TRP A 202 -12.28 10.89 14.60
N VAL A 203 -12.60 11.33 15.80
CA VAL A 203 -13.20 12.64 16.05
C VAL A 203 -12.58 13.30 17.27
N ASP A 204 -12.20 14.56 17.12
CA ASP A 204 -11.66 15.39 18.21
C ASP A 204 -10.53 14.70 19.00
N GLY A 205 -9.71 13.90 18.30
CA GLY A 205 -8.52 13.23 18.85
C GLY A 205 -8.72 11.81 19.39
N LYS A 206 -9.88 11.19 19.18
CA LYS A 206 -10.13 9.80 19.57
C LYS A 206 -11.01 9.04 18.58
N CYS A 207 -10.92 7.71 18.62
CA CYS A 207 -11.93 6.87 18.00
C CYS A 207 -13.23 6.95 18.82
N LEU A 208 -14.38 6.87 18.16
CA LEU A 208 -15.65 6.78 18.87
C LEU A 208 -15.90 5.32 19.28
N ASP A 209 -16.38 5.14 20.51
CA ASP A 209 -16.65 3.84 21.10
C ASP A 209 -18.14 3.51 21.11
N ASP A 210 -18.47 2.25 21.10
CA ASP A 210 -19.82 1.75 21.36
C ASP A 210 -20.09 1.64 22.88
N ALA A 211 -21.27 1.15 23.27
CA ALA A 211 -21.64 0.97 24.65
C ALA A 211 -20.83 -0.11 25.41
N SER A 212 -20.11 -0.96 24.68
CA SER A 212 -19.24 -2.02 25.22
C SER A 212 -17.79 -1.57 25.37
N GLY A 213 -17.44 -0.40 24.81
CA GLY A 213 -16.07 0.12 24.77
C GLY A 213 -15.27 -0.39 23.56
N ASP A 214 -15.94 -1.02 22.59
CA ASP A 214 -15.36 -1.37 21.30
C ASP A 214 -15.51 -0.21 20.30
N ILE A 215 -14.76 -0.23 19.22
CA ILE A 215 -14.86 0.81 18.16
C ILE A 215 -16.29 0.88 17.62
N ALA A 216 -16.91 2.06 17.74
CA ALA A 216 -18.25 2.31 17.21
C ALA A 216 -18.25 2.26 15.68
N THR A 217 -19.23 1.58 15.12
CA THR A 217 -19.46 1.52 13.68
C THR A 217 -20.78 2.18 13.31
N PHE A 218 -20.81 2.86 12.16
CA PHE A 218 -21.98 3.62 11.70
C PHE A 218 -22.31 3.22 10.26
N THR A 219 -23.60 3.07 9.96
CA THR A 219 -24.04 2.89 8.58
C THR A 219 -24.36 4.25 7.96
N VAL A 220 -23.74 4.55 6.82
CA VAL A 220 -24.02 5.78 6.08
C VAL A 220 -25.41 5.71 5.47
N THR A 221 -26.23 6.72 5.75
CA THR A 221 -27.60 6.82 5.21
C THR A 221 -27.86 8.25 4.75
N ASN A 222 -28.27 8.42 3.51
CA ASN A 222 -28.45 9.71 2.86
C ASN A 222 -27.18 10.60 2.93
N GLY A 223 -26.02 9.98 2.74
CA GLY A 223 -24.71 10.67 2.80
C GLY A 223 -24.32 11.15 4.18
N GLN A 224 -24.89 10.61 5.26
CA GLN A 224 -24.70 11.09 6.63
C GLN A 224 -24.60 9.96 7.64
N ILE A 225 -23.94 10.27 8.79
CA ILE A 225 -23.98 9.44 10.00
C ILE A 225 -24.31 10.33 11.20
N THR A 226 -24.92 9.72 12.23
CA THR A 226 -25.15 10.35 13.56
C THR A 226 -24.16 9.73 14.54
N PRO A 227 -23.11 10.46 14.94
CA PRO A 227 -22.08 9.93 15.82
C PRO A 227 -22.62 9.68 17.23
N THR A 228 -22.22 8.55 17.82
CA THR A 228 -22.41 8.20 19.22
C THR A 228 -21.07 7.87 19.85
N ASP A 229 -20.94 8.07 21.16
CA ASP A 229 -19.74 7.76 21.93
C ASP A 229 -20.18 7.09 23.24
N GLY A 230 -19.66 5.90 23.53
CA GLY A 230 -20.13 5.09 24.64
C GLY A 230 -21.63 4.77 24.57
N GLY A 231 -22.20 4.67 23.35
CA GLY A 231 -23.62 4.46 23.12
C GLY A 231 -24.52 5.70 23.31
N SER A 232 -23.95 6.86 23.61
CA SER A 232 -24.70 8.13 23.78
C SER A 232 -24.47 9.08 22.60
N ALA A 233 -25.50 9.83 22.20
CA ALA A 233 -25.37 10.83 21.16
C ALA A 233 -24.30 11.86 21.52
N THR A 234 -23.40 12.15 20.59
CA THR A 234 -22.32 13.12 20.77
C THR A 234 -22.34 14.19 19.69
N THR A 235 -21.59 15.27 19.93
CA THR A 235 -21.34 16.31 18.94
C THR A 235 -19.86 16.34 18.60
N VAL A 236 -19.57 16.66 17.34
CA VAL A 236 -18.22 16.57 16.76
C VAL A 236 -17.83 17.88 16.10
N THR A 237 -16.56 18.25 16.15
CA THR A 237 -16.04 19.47 15.55
C THR A 237 -15.16 19.16 14.34
N GLU A 238 -14.24 18.25 14.46
CA GLU A 238 -13.34 17.87 13.38
C GLU A 238 -13.00 16.38 13.46
N GLY A 239 -12.60 15.82 12.34
CA GLY A 239 -12.23 14.41 12.33
C GLY A 239 -12.12 13.79 10.96
N VAL A 240 -12.08 12.47 10.96
CA VAL A 240 -12.03 11.61 9.77
C VAL A 240 -13.07 10.53 9.90
N VAL A 241 -13.80 10.27 8.82
CA VAL A 241 -14.74 9.13 8.69
C VAL A 241 -14.36 8.33 7.47
N GLY A 242 -14.29 7.02 7.60
CA GLY A 242 -13.97 6.12 6.49
C GLY A 242 -14.24 4.66 6.81
N LEU A 243 -13.89 3.79 5.87
CA LEU A 243 -14.03 2.35 6.04
C LEU A 243 -12.99 1.82 7.04
N PRO A 244 -13.36 0.86 7.90
CA PRO A 244 -12.40 0.16 8.73
C PRO A 244 -11.49 -0.72 7.89
N TYR A 245 -10.26 -0.94 8.36
CA TYR A 245 -9.34 -1.91 7.80
C TYR A 245 -8.57 -2.62 8.91
N THR A 246 -7.96 -3.74 8.59
CA THR A 246 -7.16 -4.52 9.53
C THR A 246 -5.69 -4.48 9.12
N SER A 247 -4.81 -4.17 10.07
CA SER A 247 -3.37 -4.29 9.92
C SER A 247 -2.86 -5.53 10.62
N THR A 248 -2.06 -6.33 9.92
CA THR A 248 -1.46 -7.54 10.48
C THR A 248 0.05 -7.48 10.30
N PHE A 249 0.78 -7.69 11.40
CA PHE A 249 2.22 -7.87 11.37
C PHE A 249 2.57 -9.29 11.76
N LYS A 250 3.31 -10.01 10.90
CA LYS A 250 3.87 -11.31 11.18
C LYS A 250 5.39 -11.22 11.09
N SER A 251 6.08 -11.43 12.21
CA SER A 251 7.54 -11.48 12.21
C SER A 251 8.05 -12.67 11.41
N ALA A 252 9.27 -12.56 10.87
CA ALA A 252 10.00 -13.72 10.37
C ALA A 252 10.25 -14.71 11.52
N GLU A 253 10.46 -15.98 11.17
CA GLU A 253 10.93 -16.98 12.14
C GLU A 253 12.30 -16.57 12.66
N LEU A 254 12.50 -16.65 13.98
CA LEU A 254 13.74 -16.26 14.62
C LEU A 254 14.72 -17.42 14.62
N PRO A 255 15.72 -17.48 13.73
CA PRO A 255 16.75 -18.51 13.76
C PRO A 255 17.73 -18.18 14.89
N TYR A 256 17.51 -18.75 16.08
CA TYR A 256 18.47 -18.65 17.17
C TYR A 256 19.69 -19.53 16.89
N ALA A 257 20.89 -18.97 17.08
CA ALA A 257 22.17 -19.66 16.90
C ALA A 257 22.36 -20.28 15.49
N ALA A 258 22.00 -19.57 14.44
CA ALA A 258 22.10 -20.02 13.04
C ALA A 258 23.54 -20.47 12.63
N SER A 259 24.57 -19.96 13.32
CA SER A 259 25.97 -20.39 13.12
C SER A 259 26.26 -21.83 13.56
N LEU A 260 25.39 -22.45 14.35
CA LEU A 260 25.51 -23.82 14.86
C LEU A 260 24.67 -24.84 14.08
N GLY A 261 24.04 -24.42 13.01
CA GLY A 261 23.13 -25.23 12.19
C GLY A 261 21.72 -24.67 12.18
N THR A 262 20.84 -25.29 11.39
CA THR A 262 19.45 -24.84 11.32
C THR A 262 18.68 -25.13 12.60
N THR A 263 18.09 -24.10 13.20
CA THR A 263 17.22 -24.22 14.37
C THR A 263 15.73 -24.23 14.00
N LEU A 264 15.41 -24.16 12.71
CA LEU A 264 14.02 -24.09 12.20
C LEU A 264 13.19 -25.35 12.55
N THR A 265 13.86 -26.49 12.79
CA THR A 265 13.22 -27.74 13.18
C THR A 265 13.15 -27.94 14.71
N LEU A 266 13.77 -27.05 15.49
CA LEU A 266 13.78 -27.15 16.93
C LEU A 266 12.54 -26.47 17.51
N ARG A 267 11.93 -27.12 18.51
CA ARG A 267 10.82 -26.53 19.25
C ARG A 267 11.34 -25.32 20.03
N GLN A 268 10.82 -24.13 19.70
CA GLN A 268 11.15 -22.88 20.38
C GLN A 268 9.97 -22.46 21.27
N GLN A 269 10.28 -21.87 22.40
CA GLN A 269 9.30 -21.28 23.29
C GLN A 269 9.68 -19.82 23.54
N ILE A 270 8.74 -18.92 23.24
CA ILE A 270 8.88 -17.50 23.57
C ILE A 270 8.34 -17.29 24.97
N GLU A 271 9.21 -16.95 25.93
CA GLU A 271 8.80 -16.71 27.31
C GLU A 271 8.28 -15.29 27.54
N ARG A 272 8.79 -14.32 26.81
CA ARG A 272 8.41 -12.90 26.94
C ARG A 272 8.47 -12.19 25.61
N ILE A 273 7.49 -11.33 25.35
CA ILE A 273 7.48 -10.39 24.23
C ILE A 273 7.38 -9.00 24.84
N GLY A 274 8.33 -8.12 24.51
CA GLY A 274 8.28 -6.69 24.82
C GLY A 274 7.80 -5.94 23.59
N LEU A 275 6.75 -5.15 23.73
CA LEU A 275 6.27 -4.25 22.68
C LEU A 275 6.50 -2.81 23.14
N LEU A 276 7.16 -2.01 22.31
CA LEU A 276 7.22 -0.58 22.48
C LEU A 276 6.23 0.05 21.51
N LEU A 277 5.12 0.54 22.05
CA LEU A 277 4.07 1.19 21.28
C LEU A 277 4.24 2.70 21.38
N LEU A 278 4.18 3.39 20.25
CA LEU A 278 4.32 4.83 20.17
C LEU A 278 3.14 5.41 19.36
N ASN A 279 2.47 6.43 19.92
CA ASN A 279 1.31 7.08 19.30
C ASN A 279 0.21 6.07 18.87
N THR A 280 -0.01 5.06 19.67
CA THR A 280 -1.06 4.07 19.41
C THR A 280 -2.37 4.48 20.07
N HIS A 281 -3.47 4.23 19.36
CA HIS A 281 -4.83 4.40 19.80
C HIS A 281 -5.59 3.09 19.52
N HIS A 282 -6.61 2.83 20.30
CA HIS A 282 -7.52 1.71 20.03
C HIS A 282 -8.70 2.20 19.21
#